data_42d0bc62082a8cf03c66f6fccffebe89
#
_entry.id   42d0bc62082a8cf03c66f6fccffebe89
#
_cell.length_a   1.000
_cell.length_b   1.000
_cell.length_c   1.000
_cell.angle_alpha   90.00
_cell.angle_beta   90.00
_cell.angle_gamma   90.00
#
_symmetry.space_group_name_H-M   'P 1'
#
loop_
_entity.id
_entity.type
_entity.pdbx_description
1 polymer ?
#
loop_
_entity_poly.entity_id
_entity_poly.type
_entity_poly.pdbx_seq_one_letter_code
_entity_poly.pdbx_strand_id
1 'polypeptide(L)'
;LICSAWPYANNVPHLGTLIGCLLSGDVFARYYKLKGHEVVHVSGTDAHGTRMEFEALQRGITPQQLVEQVHQQIVETLQKFDIFLENYTITRSPVHHRFVQEIYKKMEANGYIFTKDEERAYCQNCKKFLADSFIVGTCPRCKYDRAYGDQCPQCGALLEAEQLITPQCQICKQSNITFAKTRNWYLDLPKLEPQLREYVNAHQDWAPNVKNFTEGLLKEGLKPRAVTRDLSWGIPAPFAGAEGKVIYVWAEAALGYVSATIEYFEKRGERERWREFWFGDDVKQVYTQGKDNITFHTLIFPGQLLASGEGYHLPDQISATEHLQWIGKQRFSKSQKIGLFSDDAVELMDPLYWRFYLLYNRPERKDIEFSWEDVENAVNGVLINNISNLLNRIVSLAHRSYGGVYPQANVYPEIFKQIKAVKEDYESIIEGGQLAGALRRVAELAVLGNEYVQRNRPWEGHKPEVLLTALQLVKAVTIFLEPFVPRFSQRAYPMLGLERPTFDDVLKVEPGAKLGPAQVLLQKIDIKALQEKYSQMKAG
;
A
#
# COMPACT_ATOMS: atom_id res chain seq x y z
N LEU A 1 1.79 -10.05 -11.13
CA LEU A 1 2.72 -9.13 -10.47
C LEU A 1 1.93 -8.16 -9.58
N ILE A 2 2.30 -8.03 -8.32
CA ILE A 2 1.71 -7.09 -7.38
C ILE A 2 2.76 -6.04 -7.02
N CYS A 3 2.43 -4.77 -7.20
CA CYS A 3 3.31 -3.64 -6.96
C CYS A 3 2.72 -2.74 -5.88
N SER A 4 3.28 -2.75 -4.68
CA SER A 4 2.87 -1.84 -3.60
C SER A 4 3.70 -0.56 -3.64
N ALA A 5 3.05 0.60 -3.56
CA ALA A 5 3.74 1.89 -3.57
C ALA A 5 4.77 1.97 -2.43
N TRP A 6 5.89 2.60 -2.75
CA TRP A 6 7.09 2.63 -1.92
C TRP A 6 6.93 3.62 -0.76
N PRO A 7 7.02 3.18 0.51
CA PRO A 7 7.09 4.09 1.65
C PRO A 7 8.33 4.99 1.61
N TYR A 8 8.16 6.24 1.96
CA TYR A 8 9.23 7.22 2.02
C TYR A 8 10.11 7.01 3.27
N ALA A 9 11.44 7.05 3.13
CA ALA A 9 12.40 6.76 4.19
C ALA A 9 12.54 7.84 5.27
N ASN A 10 11.55 8.72 5.45
CA ASN A 10 11.61 9.76 6.48
C ASN A 10 11.09 9.30 7.85
N ASN A 11 10.19 8.32 7.87
CA ASN A 11 9.60 7.75 9.08
C ASN A 11 9.03 6.36 8.80
N VAL A 12 8.71 5.62 9.87
CA VAL A 12 7.90 4.39 9.76
C VAL A 12 6.51 4.71 9.23
N PRO A 13 5.86 3.78 8.51
CA PRO A 13 4.53 3.98 7.95
C PRO A 13 3.50 4.30 9.03
N HIS A 14 2.61 5.25 8.78
CA HIS A 14 1.39 5.42 9.57
C HIS A 14 0.28 4.48 9.06
N LEU A 15 -0.82 4.34 9.82
CA LEU A 15 -1.92 3.44 9.47
C LEU A 15 -2.46 3.67 8.05
N GLY A 16 -2.52 4.94 7.60
CA GLY A 16 -2.94 5.28 6.23
C GLY A 16 -2.00 4.77 5.15
N THR A 17 -0.68 4.81 5.38
CA THR A 17 0.31 4.23 4.46
C THR A 17 0.21 2.70 4.44
N LEU A 18 0.02 2.08 5.60
CA LEU A 18 -0.14 0.62 5.69
C LEU A 18 -1.32 0.17 4.84
N ILE A 19 -2.51 0.76 5.03
CA ILE A 19 -3.71 0.33 4.31
C ILE A 19 -3.69 0.73 2.83
N GLY A 20 -3.17 1.91 2.50
CA GLY A 20 -3.12 2.40 1.13
C GLY A 20 -2.22 1.58 0.22
N CYS A 21 -1.09 1.13 0.74
CA CYS A 21 -0.03 0.50 -0.06
C CYS A 21 0.19 -0.96 0.33
N LEU A 22 0.77 -1.19 1.49
CA LEU A 22 1.40 -2.46 1.86
C LEU A 22 0.41 -3.57 2.18
N LEU A 23 -0.59 -3.30 3.03
CA LEU A 23 -1.63 -4.28 3.38
C LEU A 23 -2.51 -4.62 2.19
N SER A 24 -2.88 -3.62 1.38
CA SER A 24 -3.69 -3.86 0.18
C SER A 24 -2.97 -4.77 -0.82
N GLY A 25 -1.66 -4.56 -1.05
CA GLY A 25 -0.86 -5.43 -1.92
C GLY A 25 -0.74 -6.85 -1.40
N ASP A 26 -0.52 -7.02 -0.09
CA ASP A 26 -0.44 -8.33 0.53
C ASP A 26 -1.76 -9.12 0.40
N VAL A 27 -2.92 -8.45 0.50
CA VAL A 27 -4.23 -9.10 0.28
C VAL A 27 -4.35 -9.61 -1.16
N PHE A 28 -4.01 -8.79 -2.17
CA PHE A 28 -4.02 -9.24 -3.57
C PHE A 28 -3.04 -10.39 -3.79
N ALA A 29 -1.83 -10.30 -3.27
CA ALA A 29 -0.82 -11.33 -3.42
C ALA A 29 -1.29 -12.68 -2.82
N ARG A 30 -1.87 -12.67 -1.61
CA ARG A 30 -2.42 -13.86 -0.96
C ARG A 30 -3.64 -14.41 -1.70
N TYR A 31 -4.54 -13.54 -2.16
CA TYR A 31 -5.71 -13.94 -2.92
C TYR A 31 -5.33 -14.70 -4.20
N TYR A 32 -4.44 -14.13 -5.01
CA TYR A 32 -4.02 -14.79 -6.24
C TYR A 32 -3.23 -16.07 -6.00
N LYS A 33 -2.40 -16.13 -4.93
CA LYS A 33 -1.73 -17.38 -4.50
C LYS A 33 -2.74 -18.44 -4.08
N LEU A 34 -3.76 -18.07 -3.31
CA LEU A 34 -4.84 -18.98 -2.88
C LEU A 34 -5.62 -19.54 -4.08
N LYS A 35 -5.75 -18.77 -5.16
CA LYS A 35 -6.31 -19.21 -6.46
C LYS A 35 -5.35 -20.08 -7.27
N GLY A 36 -4.11 -20.27 -6.84
CA GLY A 36 -3.11 -21.12 -7.52
C GLY A 36 -2.26 -20.40 -8.58
N HIS A 37 -2.32 -19.06 -8.65
CA HIS A 37 -1.45 -18.29 -9.55
C HIS A 37 -0.02 -18.21 -9.00
N GLU A 38 0.96 -18.11 -9.88
CA GLU A 38 2.28 -17.65 -9.52
C GLU A 38 2.25 -16.14 -9.28
N VAL A 39 2.75 -15.69 -8.12
CA VAL A 39 2.67 -14.29 -7.72
C VAL A 39 4.04 -13.79 -7.29
N VAL A 40 4.44 -12.65 -7.85
CA VAL A 40 5.59 -11.86 -7.38
C VAL A 40 5.05 -10.53 -6.84
N HIS A 41 5.22 -10.30 -5.53
CA HIS A 41 4.84 -9.07 -4.85
C HIS A 41 6.10 -8.28 -4.51
N VAL A 42 6.20 -7.06 -5.04
CA VAL A 42 7.36 -6.18 -4.86
C VAL A 42 6.98 -4.82 -4.28
N SER A 43 7.89 -4.29 -3.49
CA SER A 43 7.89 -2.91 -2.99
C SER A 43 9.30 -2.57 -2.52
N GLY A 44 9.44 -1.42 -1.89
CA GLY A 44 10.71 -1.01 -1.29
C GLY A 44 10.61 0.31 -0.57
N THR A 45 11.72 0.73 -0.01
CA THR A 45 11.86 2.02 0.67
C THR A 45 12.32 3.07 -0.32
N ASP A 46 11.55 4.15 -0.48
CA ASP A 46 11.96 5.32 -1.25
C ASP A 46 12.94 6.16 -0.42
N ALA A 47 14.21 6.14 -0.84
CA ALA A 47 15.35 6.60 -0.06
C ALA A 47 15.89 7.97 -0.48
N HIS A 48 15.46 8.52 -1.61
CA HIS A 48 16.05 9.72 -2.19
C HIS A 48 15.21 10.98 -1.97
N GLY A 49 15.77 12.13 -2.38
CA GLY A 49 15.10 13.42 -2.37
C GLY A 49 15.49 14.35 -1.22
N THR A 50 15.11 15.62 -1.36
CA THR A 50 15.47 16.72 -0.46
C THR A 50 15.00 16.51 0.98
N ARG A 51 13.87 15.82 1.18
CA ARG A 51 13.32 15.58 2.50
C ARG A 51 14.23 14.70 3.36
N MET A 52 14.94 13.74 2.74
CA MET A 52 15.91 12.89 3.43
C MET A 52 17.13 13.69 3.87
N GLU A 53 17.68 14.53 2.99
CA GLU A 53 18.79 15.41 3.33
C GLU A 53 18.43 16.37 4.48
N PHE A 54 17.23 16.95 4.43
CA PHE A 54 16.75 17.88 5.46
C PHE A 54 16.55 17.20 6.82
N GLU A 55 15.85 16.06 6.85
CA GLU A 55 15.60 15.31 8.09
C GLU A 55 16.91 14.78 8.71
N ALA A 56 17.82 14.28 7.89
CA ALA A 56 19.14 13.84 8.33
C ALA A 56 19.95 15.00 8.95
N LEU A 57 19.91 16.19 8.30
CA LEU A 57 20.55 17.39 8.82
C LEU A 57 19.99 17.80 10.18
N GLN A 58 18.67 17.75 10.36
CA GLN A 58 18.03 18.06 11.66
C GLN A 58 18.43 17.10 12.75
N ARG A 59 18.62 15.82 12.43
CA ARG A 59 19.04 14.77 13.38
C ARG A 59 20.55 14.72 13.59
N GLY A 60 21.36 15.49 12.85
CA GLY A 60 22.81 15.47 12.93
C GLY A 60 23.45 14.16 12.43
N ILE A 61 22.79 13.46 11.53
CA ILE A 61 23.25 12.21 10.91
C ILE A 61 23.34 12.35 9.40
N THR A 62 23.94 11.38 8.73
CA THR A 62 23.96 11.36 7.25
C THR A 62 22.62 10.88 6.68
N PRO A 63 22.23 11.28 5.45
CA PRO A 63 21.06 10.73 4.78
C PRO A 63 21.09 9.21 4.66
N GLN A 64 22.28 8.64 4.46
CA GLN A 64 22.47 7.19 4.43
C GLN A 64 22.09 6.53 5.76
N GLN A 65 22.58 7.04 6.88
CA GLN A 65 22.25 6.50 8.21
C GLN A 65 20.76 6.59 8.51
N LEU A 66 20.12 7.72 8.17
CA LEU A 66 18.68 7.89 8.34
C LEU A 66 17.90 6.82 7.57
N VAL A 67 18.23 6.67 6.29
CA VAL A 67 17.53 5.76 5.38
C VAL A 67 17.71 4.30 5.80
N GLU A 68 18.91 3.89 6.19
CA GLU A 68 19.19 2.53 6.67
C GLU A 68 18.39 2.21 7.94
N GLN A 69 18.32 3.14 8.89
CA GLN A 69 17.54 2.99 10.12
C GLN A 69 16.05 2.85 9.83
N VAL A 70 15.49 3.74 9.00
CA VAL A 70 14.06 3.72 8.68
C VAL A 70 13.71 2.49 7.83
N HIS A 71 14.55 2.11 6.88
CA HIS A 71 14.36 0.90 6.08
C HIS A 71 14.23 -0.34 6.98
N GLN A 72 15.14 -0.50 7.94
CA GLN A 72 15.10 -1.62 8.89
C GLN A 72 13.81 -1.61 9.72
N GLN A 73 13.38 -0.46 10.20
CA GLN A 73 12.11 -0.31 10.94
C GLN A 73 10.89 -0.66 10.10
N ILE A 74 10.91 -0.33 8.79
CA ILE A 74 9.83 -0.72 7.89
C ILE A 74 9.83 -2.23 7.69
N VAL A 75 10.98 -2.86 7.48
CA VAL A 75 11.08 -4.33 7.35
C VAL A 75 10.52 -5.03 8.59
N GLU A 76 10.85 -4.55 9.79
CA GLU A 76 10.28 -5.07 11.05
C GLU A 76 8.76 -4.88 11.12
N THR A 77 8.26 -3.73 10.65
CA THR A 77 6.82 -3.46 10.55
C THR A 77 6.13 -4.48 9.65
N LEU A 78 6.69 -4.75 8.46
CA LEU A 78 6.14 -5.74 7.53
C LEU A 78 6.00 -7.11 8.19
N GLN A 79 7.04 -7.57 8.89
CA GLN A 79 7.04 -8.85 9.60
C GLN A 79 5.95 -8.89 10.69
N LYS A 80 5.84 -7.84 11.51
CA LYS A 80 4.86 -7.76 12.60
C LYS A 80 3.42 -7.74 12.11
N PHE A 81 3.17 -7.12 10.95
CA PHE A 81 1.86 -7.04 10.31
C PHE A 81 1.54 -8.23 9.38
N ASP A 82 2.37 -9.28 9.36
CA ASP A 82 2.22 -10.43 8.45
C ASP A 82 2.13 -10.03 6.97
N ILE A 83 2.83 -8.97 6.58
CA ILE A 83 2.93 -8.52 5.20
C ILE A 83 4.10 -9.23 4.55
N PHE A 84 3.83 -10.01 3.51
CA PHE A 84 4.85 -10.77 2.82
C PHE A 84 5.05 -10.25 1.40
N LEU A 85 6.31 -9.97 1.06
CA LEU A 85 6.72 -9.60 -0.29
C LEU A 85 7.84 -10.55 -0.76
N GLU A 86 7.82 -10.91 -2.03
CA GLU A 86 8.91 -11.67 -2.65
C GLU A 86 10.20 -10.86 -2.67
N ASN A 87 10.10 -9.54 -2.87
CA ASN A 87 11.23 -8.65 -2.68
C ASN A 87 10.77 -7.30 -2.10
N TYR A 88 11.27 -6.98 -0.91
CA TYR A 88 11.24 -5.65 -0.35
C TYR A 88 12.65 -5.07 -0.37
N THR A 89 12.90 -4.07 -1.20
CA THR A 89 14.22 -3.51 -1.46
C THR A 89 14.29 -2.00 -1.13
N ILE A 90 15.22 -1.28 -1.70
CA ILE A 90 15.44 0.14 -1.46
C ILE A 90 15.92 0.82 -2.75
N THR A 91 15.52 2.06 -3.02
CA THR A 91 15.92 2.80 -4.23
C THR A 91 17.44 3.05 -4.32
N ARG A 92 18.18 2.81 -3.23
CA ARG A 92 19.66 2.81 -3.23
C ARG A 92 20.29 1.51 -3.74
N SER A 93 19.50 0.49 -4.06
CA SER A 93 20.01 -0.76 -4.62
C SER A 93 20.83 -0.51 -5.89
N PRO A 94 22.00 -1.12 -6.04
CA PRO A 94 22.78 -1.03 -7.28
C PRO A 94 22.00 -1.48 -8.52
N VAL A 95 21.07 -2.44 -8.35
CA VAL A 95 20.18 -2.89 -9.44
C VAL A 95 19.26 -1.77 -9.88
N HIS A 96 18.68 -1.06 -8.91
CA HIS A 96 17.80 0.08 -9.21
C HIS A 96 18.56 1.22 -9.90
N HIS A 97 19.74 1.61 -9.39
CA HIS A 97 20.57 2.65 -10.00
C HIS A 97 20.90 2.31 -11.45
N ARG A 98 21.40 1.10 -11.72
CA ARG A 98 21.73 0.63 -13.06
C ARG A 98 20.50 0.69 -13.97
N PHE A 99 19.39 0.13 -13.54
CA PHE A 99 18.16 0.09 -14.33
C PHE A 99 17.64 1.50 -14.67
N VAL A 100 17.57 2.41 -13.70
CA VAL A 100 17.11 3.79 -13.90
C VAL A 100 18.01 4.53 -14.89
N GLN A 101 19.32 4.40 -14.75
CA GLN A 101 20.26 5.04 -15.68
C GLN A 101 20.13 4.50 -17.12
N GLU A 102 19.96 3.20 -17.27
CA GLU A 102 19.79 2.56 -18.58
C GLU A 102 18.49 2.96 -19.27
N ILE A 103 17.36 2.94 -18.56
CA ILE A 103 16.06 3.28 -19.14
C ILE A 103 16.00 4.76 -19.54
N TYR A 104 16.60 5.67 -18.76
CA TYR A 104 16.65 7.09 -19.14
C TYR A 104 17.53 7.35 -20.35
N LYS A 105 18.63 6.63 -20.54
CA LYS A 105 19.42 6.71 -21.78
C LYS A 105 18.61 6.26 -22.99
N LYS A 106 17.78 5.23 -22.85
CA LYS A 106 16.87 4.78 -23.92
C LYS A 106 15.80 5.83 -24.25
N MET A 107 15.19 6.42 -23.22
CA MET A 107 14.22 7.52 -23.42
C MET A 107 14.85 8.72 -24.14
N GLU A 108 16.11 9.07 -23.81
CA GLU A 108 16.86 10.14 -24.49
C GLU A 108 17.14 9.77 -25.94
N ALA A 109 17.63 8.56 -26.20
CA ALA A 109 17.89 8.06 -27.56
C ALA A 109 16.63 8.03 -28.44
N ASN A 110 15.47 7.75 -27.84
CA ASN A 110 14.16 7.77 -28.51
C ASN A 110 13.57 9.19 -28.65
N GLY A 111 14.26 10.22 -28.18
CA GLY A 111 13.87 11.63 -28.34
C GLY A 111 12.72 12.07 -27.45
N TYR A 112 12.53 11.43 -26.28
CA TYR A 112 11.54 11.82 -25.27
C TYR A 112 12.13 12.63 -24.12
N ILE A 113 13.45 12.85 -24.11
CA ILE A 113 14.12 13.70 -23.12
C ILE A 113 14.65 14.95 -23.81
N PHE A 114 14.37 16.11 -23.23
CA PHE A 114 14.89 17.41 -23.69
C PHE A 114 15.39 18.24 -22.51
N THR A 115 16.16 19.29 -22.80
CA THR A 115 16.74 20.19 -21.78
C THR A 115 16.01 21.51 -21.72
N LYS A 116 15.96 22.11 -20.53
CA LYS A 116 15.45 23.45 -20.30
C LYS A 116 16.36 24.18 -19.31
N ASP A 117 16.71 25.40 -19.63
CA ASP A 117 17.42 26.32 -18.73
C ASP A 117 16.39 26.99 -17.81
N GLU A 118 16.65 26.98 -16.51
CA GLU A 118 15.80 27.56 -15.47
C GLU A 118 16.61 28.41 -14.52
N GLU A 119 15.97 29.39 -13.93
CA GLU A 119 16.53 30.17 -12.84
C GLU A 119 16.11 29.55 -11.50
N ARG A 120 17.11 29.24 -10.65
CA ARG A 120 16.87 28.56 -9.36
C ARG A 120 17.69 29.25 -8.26
N ALA A 121 17.14 29.19 -7.04
CA ALA A 121 17.81 29.72 -5.87
C ALA A 121 19.15 29.02 -5.60
N TYR A 122 20.20 29.79 -5.40
CA TYR A 122 21.55 29.30 -5.15
C TYR A 122 22.11 29.94 -3.88
N CYS A 123 22.57 29.12 -2.94
CA CYS A 123 23.22 29.61 -1.73
C CYS A 123 24.71 29.80 -1.97
N GLN A 124 25.17 31.05 -1.91
CA GLN A 124 26.59 31.40 -2.10
C GLN A 124 27.51 30.81 -1.04
N ASN A 125 27.01 30.65 0.18
CA ASN A 125 27.74 30.04 1.32
C ASN A 125 27.89 28.52 1.18
N CYS A 126 26.79 27.81 0.90
CA CYS A 126 26.80 26.37 0.68
C CYS A 126 27.35 25.98 -0.69
N LYS A 127 27.49 26.91 -1.62
CA LYS A 127 27.90 26.70 -3.01
C LYS A 127 27.05 25.65 -3.73
N LYS A 128 25.73 25.72 -3.53
CA LYS A 128 24.79 24.77 -4.15
C LYS A 128 23.41 25.39 -4.40
N PHE A 129 22.70 24.85 -5.39
CA PHE A 129 21.30 25.15 -5.59
C PHE A 129 20.46 24.66 -4.42
N LEU A 130 19.38 25.37 -4.12
CA LEU A 130 18.46 25.03 -3.04
C LEU A 130 17.12 24.59 -3.63
N ALA A 131 16.58 23.53 -3.08
CA ALA A 131 15.17 23.26 -3.25
C ALA A 131 14.34 24.27 -2.43
N ASP A 132 13.11 24.53 -2.85
CA ASP A 132 12.24 25.53 -2.23
C ASP A 132 12.02 25.29 -0.73
N SER A 133 11.96 24.01 -0.30
CA SER A 133 11.88 23.61 1.11
C SER A 133 13.13 23.94 1.94
N PHE A 134 14.26 24.22 1.32
CA PHE A 134 15.48 24.67 1.99
C PHE A 134 15.61 26.19 2.08
N ILE A 135 14.59 26.93 1.66
CA ILE A 135 14.54 28.38 1.73
C ILE A 135 13.40 28.76 2.66
N VAL A 136 13.72 29.61 3.63
CA VAL A 136 12.77 30.17 4.58
C VAL A 136 12.90 31.67 4.60
N GLY A 137 11.78 32.35 4.67
CA GLY A 137 11.73 33.80 4.77
C GLY A 137 10.37 34.29 5.23
N THR A 138 10.20 35.63 5.27
CA THR A 138 8.92 36.21 5.68
C THR A 138 7.93 36.17 4.50
N CYS A 139 6.72 35.64 4.76
CA CYS A 139 5.66 35.60 3.78
C CYS A 139 5.26 37.02 3.34
N PRO A 140 5.20 37.33 2.05
CA PRO A 140 4.80 38.65 1.56
C PRO A 140 3.33 38.95 1.86
N ARG A 141 2.47 37.91 2.02
CA ARG A 141 1.03 38.07 2.22
C ARG A 141 0.66 38.25 3.71
N CYS A 142 1.02 37.30 4.57
CA CYS A 142 0.59 37.29 5.98
C CYS A 142 1.68 37.70 6.97
N LYS A 143 2.89 37.99 6.49
CA LYS A 143 4.06 38.40 7.32
C LYS A 143 4.57 37.32 8.29
N TYR A 144 4.14 36.08 8.11
CA TYR A 144 4.70 34.96 8.86
C TYR A 144 6.21 34.79 8.52
N ASP A 145 7.06 34.73 9.53
CA ASP A 145 8.51 34.78 9.43
C ASP A 145 9.20 33.46 9.00
N ARG A 146 8.42 32.36 8.90
CA ARG A 146 8.91 31.02 8.52
C ARG A 146 8.17 30.41 7.35
N ALA A 147 7.85 31.22 6.33
CA ALA A 147 7.28 30.73 5.09
C ALA A 147 8.37 30.03 4.27
N TYR A 148 8.02 28.90 3.64
CA TYR A 148 8.91 28.18 2.73
C TYR A 148 8.87 28.79 1.33
N GLY A 149 9.90 28.47 0.51
CA GLY A 149 10.01 28.98 -0.85
C GLY A 149 8.89 28.57 -1.81
N ASP A 150 8.12 27.55 -1.47
CA ASP A 150 6.99 27.03 -2.25
C ASP A 150 5.61 27.32 -1.63
N GLN A 151 5.54 27.45 -0.30
CA GLN A 151 4.27 27.65 0.39
C GLN A 151 4.44 28.29 1.77
N CYS A 152 3.49 29.13 2.16
CA CYS A 152 3.37 29.62 3.52
C CYS A 152 2.52 28.66 4.38
N PRO A 153 3.08 28.04 5.45
CA PRO A 153 2.33 27.12 6.30
C PRO A 153 1.25 27.83 7.11
N GLN A 154 1.35 29.16 7.33
CA GLN A 154 0.39 29.91 8.12
C GLN A 154 -0.87 30.29 7.32
N CYS A 155 -0.74 30.80 6.09
CA CYS A 155 -1.87 31.25 5.30
C CYS A 155 -2.18 30.40 4.06
N GLY A 156 -1.41 29.33 3.83
CA GLY A 156 -1.58 28.41 2.70
C GLY A 156 -1.21 28.99 1.33
N ALA A 157 -0.72 30.22 1.26
CA ALA A 157 -0.37 30.84 -0.01
C ALA A 157 0.77 30.09 -0.70
N LEU A 158 0.59 29.76 -1.99
CA LEU A 158 1.66 29.31 -2.85
C LEU A 158 2.61 30.48 -3.11
N LEU A 159 3.89 30.24 -3.03
CA LEU A 159 4.97 31.21 -3.13
C LEU A 159 6.02 30.72 -4.13
N GLU A 160 6.78 31.67 -4.66
CA GLU A 160 8.06 31.42 -5.30
C GLU A 160 9.16 31.90 -4.34
N ALA A 161 10.32 31.24 -4.33
CA ALA A 161 11.42 31.58 -3.41
C ALA A 161 11.84 33.05 -3.48
N GLU A 162 11.75 33.66 -4.67
CA GLU A 162 12.02 35.06 -4.96
C GLU A 162 11.07 36.05 -4.29
N GLN A 163 9.86 35.60 -3.98
CA GLN A 163 8.82 36.43 -3.36
C GLN A 163 9.00 36.55 -1.85
N LEU A 164 9.80 35.66 -1.23
CA LEU A 164 10.07 35.73 0.20
C LEU A 164 10.83 37.00 0.56
N ILE A 165 10.40 37.61 1.65
CA ILE A 165 11.11 38.74 2.23
C ILE A 165 12.26 38.18 3.08
N THR A 166 13.51 38.67 2.85
CA THR A 166 14.71 38.20 3.52
C THR A 166 14.87 36.65 3.55
N PRO A 167 14.96 36.03 2.35
CA PRO A 167 15.10 34.56 2.31
C PRO A 167 16.41 34.10 2.93
N GLN A 168 16.36 33.02 3.68
CA GLN A 168 17.50 32.38 4.34
C GLN A 168 17.64 30.92 3.92
N CYS A 169 18.89 30.49 3.74
CA CYS A 169 19.20 29.07 3.53
C CYS A 169 19.02 28.29 4.84
N GLN A 170 18.19 27.27 4.82
CA GLN A 170 17.94 26.40 5.96
C GLN A 170 19.18 25.61 6.42
N ILE A 171 20.15 25.40 5.52
CA ILE A 171 21.35 24.62 5.79
C ILE A 171 22.36 25.46 6.60
N CYS A 172 22.77 26.61 6.08
CA CYS A 172 23.78 27.45 6.72
C CYS A 172 23.22 28.65 7.50
N LYS A 173 21.90 28.85 7.49
CA LYS A 173 21.16 29.95 8.16
C LYS A 173 21.57 31.35 7.69
N GLN A 174 22.21 31.46 6.54
CA GLN A 174 22.63 32.75 5.97
C GLN A 174 21.63 33.22 4.89
N SER A 175 21.50 34.54 4.75
CA SER A 175 20.61 35.19 3.76
C SER A 175 21.28 35.42 2.41
N ASN A 176 22.45 34.84 2.15
CA ASN A 176 23.21 35.05 0.91
C ASN A 176 22.71 34.09 -0.19
N ILE A 177 21.43 34.27 -0.58
CA ILE A 177 20.78 33.53 -1.65
C ILE A 177 20.74 34.40 -2.89
N THR A 178 21.18 33.85 -4.01
CA THR A 178 21.08 34.46 -5.35
C THR A 178 20.28 33.52 -6.24
N PHE A 179 19.87 34.00 -7.41
CA PHE A 179 19.25 33.19 -8.44
C PHE A 179 20.24 32.97 -9.57
N ALA A 180 20.40 31.73 -9.97
CA ALA A 180 21.36 31.33 -11.00
C ALA A 180 20.72 30.39 -12.01
N LYS A 181 21.20 30.47 -13.26
CA LYS A 181 20.73 29.58 -14.31
C LYS A 181 21.28 28.17 -14.10
N THR A 182 20.38 27.19 -14.21
CA THR A 182 20.74 25.78 -14.24
C THR A 182 19.99 25.11 -15.38
N ARG A 183 20.59 24.07 -15.98
CA ARG A 183 19.98 23.26 -17.02
C ARG A 183 19.45 21.96 -16.44
N ASN A 184 18.16 21.68 -16.65
CA ASN A 184 17.55 20.42 -16.22
C ASN A 184 16.97 19.65 -17.41
N TRP A 185 16.88 18.33 -17.25
CA TRP A 185 16.33 17.39 -18.23
C TRP A 185 14.87 17.11 -17.90
N TYR A 186 14.04 17.00 -18.93
CA TYR A 186 12.59 16.85 -18.85
C TYR A 186 12.12 15.70 -19.71
N LEU A 187 11.22 14.89 -19.19
CA LEU A 187 10.42 13.94 -19.97
C LEU A 187 9.33 14.71 -20.71
N ASP A 188 9.29 14.55 -22.02
CA ASP A 188 8.27 15.15 -22.91
C ASP A 188 6.99 14.30 -22.85
N LEU A 189 6.28 14.40 -21.73
CA LEU A 189 5.04 13.70 -21.51
C LEU A 189 3.93 14.11 -22.51
N PRO A 190 3.83 15.38 -22.96
CA PRO A 190 2.92 15.76 -24.04
C PRO A 190 3.09 14.95 -25.34
N LYS A 191 4.32 14.61 -25.70
CA LYS A 191 4.61 13.81 -26.91
C LYS A 191 4.06 12.38 -26.79
N LEU A 192 3.89 11.88 -25.58
CA LEU A 192 3.32 10.55 -25.28
C LEU A 192 1.81 10.58 -25.06
N GLU A 193 1.19 11.76 -25.01
CA GLU A 193 -0.23 11.89 -24.66
C GLU A 193 -1.17 11.05 -25.56
N PRO A 194 -0.98 10.94 -26.88
CA PRO A 194 -1.84 10.08 -27.72
C PRO A 194 -1.82 8.61 -27.26
N GLN A 195 -0.65 8.04 -27.00
CA GLN A 195 -0.48 6.66 -26.54
C GLN A 195 -1.04 6.45 -25.13
N LEU A 196 -0.84 7.43 -24.24
CA LEU A 196 -1.39 7.41 -22.87
C LEU A 196 -2.92 7.51 -22.88
N ARG A 197 -3.52 8.27 -23.81
CA ARG A 197 -4.98 8.30 -23.98
C ARG A 197 -5.53 6.95 -24.46
N GLU A 198 -4.85 6.31 -25.39
CA GLU A 198 -5.22 4.96 -25.85
C GLU A 198 -5.17 3.96 -24.69
N TYR A 199 -4.07 3.97 -23.92
CA TYR A 199 -3.90 3.14 -22.73
C TYR A 199 -5.03 3.37 -21.69
N VAL A 200 -5.31 4.61 -21.32
CA VAL A 200 -6.35 4.95 -20.34
C VAL A 200 -7.75 4.59 -20.85
N ASN A 201 -8.01 4.77 -22.15
CA ASN A 201 -9.29 4.41 -22.75
C ASN A 201 -9.53 2.89 -22.79
N ALA A 202 -8.48 2.08 -22.82
CA ALA A 202 -8.59 0.63 -22.72
C ALA A 202 -9.01 0.14 -21.33
N HIS A 203 -8.83 0.96 -20.29
CA HIS A 203 -9.09 0.61 -18.88
C HIS A 203 -10.37 1.26 -18.33
N GLN A 204 -11.51 0.94 -18.95
CA GLN A 204 -12.81 1.47 -18.51
C GLN A 204 -13.31 0.87 -17.17
N ASP A 205 -12.71 -0.21 -16.74
CA ASP A 205 -12.93 -0.96 -15.50
C ASP A 205 -12.22 -0.40 -14.27
N TRP A 206 -11.34 0.59 -14.43
CA TRP A 206 -10.70 1.24 -13.28
C TRP A 206 -11.73 1.87 -12.33
N ALA A 207 -11.39 1.83 -11.03
CA ALA A 207 -12.22 2.46 -10.00
C ALA A 207 -12.51 3.94 -10.32
N PRO A 208 -13.72 4.45 -10.02
CA PRO A 208 -14.14 5.81 -10.41
C PRO A 208 -13.18 6.93 -9.97
N ASN A 209 -12.56 6.82 -8.80
CA ASN A 209 -11.59 7.82 -8.33
C ASN A 209 -10.33 7.84 -9.21
N VAL A 210 -9.82 6.69 -9.61
CA VAL A 210 -8.65 6.56 -10.50
C VAL A 210 -8.99 7.09 -11.89
N LYS A 211 -10.10 6.62 -12.46
CA LYS A 211 -10.55 6.99 -13.81
C LYS A 211 -10.81 8.49 -13.93
N ASN A 212 -11.69 9.03 -13.09
CA ASN A 212 -12.10 10.44 -13.17
C ASN A 212 -10.91 11.39 -12.95
N PHE A 213 -10.01 11.05 -12.03
CA PHE A 213 -8.82 11.85 -11.77
C PHE A 213 -7.88 11.86 -12.99
N THR A 214 -7.62 10.70 -13.57
CA THR A 214 -6.74 10.55 -14.76
C THR A 214 -7.32 11.25 -15.99
N GLU A 215 -8.61 11.07 -16.27
CA GLU A 215 -9.30 11.75 -17.37
C GLU A 215 -9.30 13.27 -17.20
N GLY A 216 -9.44 13.77 -15.95
CA GLY A 216 -9.31 15.19 -15.63
C GLY A 216 -7.97 15.76 -16.05
N LEU A 217 -6.87 15.09 -15.69
CA LEU A 217 -5.50 15.50 -16.08
C LEU A 217 -5.28 15.47 -17.60
N LEU A 218 -5.76 14.42 -18.27
CA LEU A 218 -5.70 14.34 -19.73
C LEU A 218 -6.51 15.46 -20.41
N LYS A 219 -7.64 15.85 -19.82
CA LYS A 219 -8.46 16.96 -20.36
C LYS A 219 -7.75 18.31 -20.23
N GLU A 220 -6.98 18.51 -19.17
CA GLU A 220 -6.16 19.71 -18.98
C GLU A 220 -4.94 19.76 -19.92
N GLY A 221 -4.56 18.62 -20.51
CA GLY A 221 -3.35 18.44 -21.29
C GLY A 221 -2.12 18.17 -20.43
N LEU A 222 -1.30 17.23 -20.87
CA LEU A 222 -0.10 16.84 -20.14
C LEU A 222 1.00 17.89 -20.27
N LYS A 223 1.81 18.01 -19.21
CA LYS A 223 2.95 18.93 -19.18
C LYS A 223 4.26 18.14 -19.04
N PRO A 224 5.38 18.66 -19.58
CA PRO A 224 6.69 18.07 -19.37
C PRO A 224 6.99 17.88 -17.89
N ARG A 225 7.67 16.78 -17.55
CA ARG A 225 8.06 16.46 -16.17
C ARG A 225 9.56 16.51 -16.00
N ALA A 226 10.01 17.26 -15.00
CA ALA A 226 11.43 17.34 -14.70
C ALA A 226 11.97 15.96 -14.26
N VAL A 227 13.08 15.57 -14.86
CA VAL A 227 13.79 14.32 -14.61
C VAL A 227 14.99 14.52 -13.69
N THR A 228 15.64 15.69 -13.76
CA THR A 228 16.85 15.96 -12.96
C THR A 228 16.63 17.04 -11.91
N ARG A 229 17.49 17.03 -10.90
CA ARG A 229 17.59 18.07 -9.85
C ARG A 229 19.05 18.33 -9.50
N ASP A 230 19.32 19.56 -9.06
CA ASP A 230 20.60 19.97 -8.50
C ASP A 230 20.71 19.55 -7.04
N LEU A 231 20.89 18.26 -6.79
CA LEU A 231 20.99 17.64 -5.47
C LEU A 231 22.20 16.72 -5.42
N SER A 232 22.66 16.41 -4.20
CA SER A 232 23.76 15.47 -3.98
C SER A 232 23.30 14.06 -3.60
N TRP A 233 22.04 13.91 -3.14
CA TRP A 233 21.47 12.67 -2.67
C TRP A 233 20.43 12.13 -3.67
N GLY A 234 20.82 11.11 -4.42
CA GLY A 234 19.99 10.52 -5.47
C GLY A 234 20.83 9.69 -6.46
N ILE A 235 20.20 9.21 -7.51
CA ILE A 235 20.85 8.49 -8.60
C ILE A 235 21.55 9.50 -9.53
N PRO A 236 22.86 9.39 -9.78
CA PRO A 236 23.53 10.28 -10.74
C PRO A 236 22.84 10.28 -12.10
N ALA A 237 22.53 11.47 -12.62
CA ALA A 237 21.87 11.63 -13.92
C ALA A 237 22.77 11.10 -15.05
N PRO A 238 22.27 10.25 -15.96
CA PRO A 238 23.10 9.59 -16.96
C PRO A 238 23.32 10.38 -18.26
N PHE A 239 22.97 11.67 -18.27
CA PHE A 239 22.99 12.50 -19.47
C PHE A 239 24.33 13.26 -19.63
N ALA A 240 24.73 13.49 -20.86
CA ALA A 240 25.91 14.31 -21.13
C ALA A 240 25.69 15.75 -20.66
N GLY A 241 26.60 16.29 -19.87
CA GLY A 241 26.51 17.66 -19.30
C GLY A 241 25.64 17.74 -18.04
N ALA A 242 25.24 16.59 -17.45
CA ALA A 242 24.48 16.51 -16.20
C ALA A 242 25.34 16.22 -14.97
N GLU A 243 26.64 16.50 -15.04
CA GLU A 243 27.57 16.28 -13.93
C GLU A 243 27.11 17.07 -12.69
N GLY A 244 27.08 16.40 -11.54
CA GLY A 244 26.62 16.98 -10.27
C GLY A 244 25.10 17.05 -10.11
N LYS A 245 24.32 16.45 -11.02
CA LYS A 245 22.87 16.32 -10.92
C LYS A 245 22.47 14.89 -10.64
N VAL A 246 21.29 14.74 -10.03
CA VAL A 246 20.67 13.44 -9.79
C VAL A 246 19.32 13.35 -10.49
N ILE A 247 18.86 12.12 -10.71
CA ILE A 247 17.48 11.85 -11.11
C ILE A 247 16.56 12.27 -9.96
N TYR A 248 15.50 12.97 -10.30
CA TYR A 248 14.50 13.43 -9.34
C TYR A 248 13.74 12.24 -8.75
N VAL A 249 13.57 12.19 -7.43
CA VAL A 249 12.95 11.06 -6.72
C VAL A 249 11.62 10.62 -7.34
N TRP A 250 10.76 11.54 -7.73
CA TRP A 250 9.48 11.22 -8.37
C TRP A 250 9.59 10.75 -9.83
N ALA A 251 10.78 10.88 -10.43
CA ALA A 251 11.08 10.37 -11.76
C ALA A 251 11.71 8.96 -11.73
N GLU A 252 12.10 8.48 -10.56
CA GLU A 252 12.74 7.16 -10.40
C GLU A 252 11.90 6.16 -9.60
N ALA A 253 11.15 6.62 -8.58
CA ALA A 253 10.55 5.74 -7.57
C ALA A 253 9.64 4.65 -8.18
N ALA A 254 8.80 4.99 -9.16
CA ALA A 254 7.93 4.02 -9.82
C ALA A 254 8.69 3.01 -10.69
N LEU A 255 9.85 3.37 -11.23
CA LEU A 255 10.75 2.45 -11.94
C LEU A 255 11.31 1.36 -10.99
N GLY A 256 11.20 1.60 -9.70
CA GLY A 256 11.54 0.65 -8.64
C GLY A 256 10.81 -0.68 -8.74
N TYR A 257 9.60 -0.72 -9.27
CA TYR A 257 8.86 -1.97 -9.43
C TYR A 257 9.56 -2.92 -10.39
N VAL A 258 10.04 -2.40 -11.51
CA VAL A 258 10.80 -3.19 -12.49
C VAL A 258 12.10 -3.67 -11.88
N SER A 259 12.87 -2.75 -11.29
CA SER A 259 14.19 -3.10 -10.71
C SER A 259 14.08 -4.03 -9.50
N ALA A 260 13.01 -3.93 -8.69
CA ALA A 260 12.77 -4.87 -7.58
C ALA A 260 12.42 -6.27 -8.09
N THR A 261 11.71 -6.38 -9.22
CA THR A 261 11.46 -7.67 -9.86
C THR A 261 12.75 -8.25 -10.44
N ILE A 262 13.57 -7.44 -11.11
CA ILE A 262 14.90 -7.85 -11.59
C ILE A 262 15.75 -8.37 -10.42
N GLU A 263 15.84 -7.60 -9.34
CA GLU A 263 16.64 -7.94 -8.16
C GLU A 263 16.17 -9.25 -7.50
N TYR A 264 14.86 -9.49 -7.44
CA TYR A 264 14.28 -10.73 -6.92
C TYR A 264 14.80 -11.95 -7.70
N PHE A 265 14.73 -11.91 -9.02
CA PHE A 265 15.17 -13.02 -9.86
C PHE A 265 16.70 -13.12 -9.95
N GLU A 266 17.44 -12.00 -9.90
CA GLU A 266 18.92 -12.04 -9.80
C GLU A 266 19.38 -12.76 -8.52
N LYS A 267 18.75 -12.47 -7.35
CA LYS A 267 19.05 -13.16 -6.07
C LYS A 267 18.80 -14.68 -6.12
N ARG A 268 17.90 -15.12 -6.99
CA ARG A 268 17.57 -16.55 -7.19
C ARG A 268 18.42 -17.23 -8.27
N GLY A 269 19.26 -16.48 -8.99
CA GLY A 269 20.01 -16.98 -10.13
C GLY A 269 19.19 -17.14 -11.42
N GLU A 270 17.97 -16.63 -11.46
CA GLU A 270 16.99 -16.73 -12.56
C GLU A 270 16.93 -15.42 -13.37
N ARG A 271 18.08 -14.89 -13.80
CA ARG A 271 18.28 -13.50 -14.25
C ARG A 271 17.34 -12.99 -15.34
N GLU A 272 16.86 -13.83 -16.25
CA GLU A 272 15.99 -13.41 -17.36
C GLU A 272 14.49 -13.58 -17.04
N ARG A 273 14.16 -14.26 -15.94
CA ARG A 273 12.78 -14.63 -15.64
C ARG A 273 11.87 -13.45 -15.27
N TRP A 274 12.44 -12.34 -14.81
CA TRP A 274 11.68 -11.11 -14.56
C TRP A 274 10.93 -10.62 -15.80
N ARG A 275 11.42 -10.96 -17.02
CA ARG A 275 10.77 -10.59 -18.28
C ARG A 275 9.41 -11.21 -18.46
N GLU A 276 9.17 -12.40 -17.91
CA GLU A 276 7.85 -13.05 -17.94
C GLU A 276 6.78 -12.16 -17.29
N PHE A 277 7.16 -11.39 -16.26
CA PHE A 277 6.26 -10.50 -15.51
C PHE A 277 6.12 -9.09 -16.11
N TRP A 278 7.00 -8.71 -17.05
CA TRP A 278 7.02 -7.37 -17.63
C TRP A 278 6.79 -7.34 -19.15
N PHE A 279 6.81 -8.49 -19.82
CA PHE A 279 6.61 -8.63 -21.27
C PHE A 279 5.71 -9.81 -21.63
N GLY A 280 5.23 -10.59 -20.67
CA GLY A 280 4.37 -11.74 -20.91
C GLY A 280 2.94 -11.32 -21.21
N ASP A 281 2.25 -12.09 -22.04
CA ASP A 281 0.85 -11.86 -22.42
C ASP A 281 -0.14 -12.32 -21.32
N ASP A 282 0.27 -13.33 -20.51
CA ASP A 282 -0.57 -13.93 -19.46
C ASP A 282 -0.29 -13.32 -18.06
N VAL A 283 0.13 -12.07 -18.00
CA VAL A 283 0.43 -11.37 -16.75
C VAL A 283 -0.67 -10.39 -16.42
N LYS A 284 -1.12 -10.40 -15.16
CA LYS A 284 -1.90 -9.31 -14.57
C LYS A 284 -1.03 -8.53 -13.61
N GLN A 285 -0.98 -7.21 -13.78
CA GLN A 285 -0.26 -6.29 -12.91
C GLN A 285 -1.23 -5.47 -12.06
N VAL A 286 -1.10 -5.56 -10.72
CA VAL A 286 -1.93 -4.82 -9.76
C VAL A 286 -1.05 -3.86 -8.95
N TYR A 287 -1.42 -2.59 -8.94
CA TYR A 287 -0.70 -1.54 -8.20
C TYR A 287 -1.55 -1.02 -7.04
N THR A 288 -0.99 -1.01 -5.83
CA THR A 288 -1.68 -0.55 -4.62
C THR A 288 -1.03 0.71 -4.05
N GLN A 289 -1.85 1.73 -3.77
CA GLN A 289 -1.36 3.07 -3.43
C GLN A 289 -2.41 3.96 -2.76
N GLY A 290 -1.99 5.09 -2.23
CA GLY A 290 -2.88 6.20 -1.89
C GLY A 290 -3.22 7.06 -3.12
N LYS A 291 -4.34 7.78 -3.09
CA LYS A 291 -4.84 8.63 -4.20
C LYS A 291 -3.83 9.65 -4.72
N ASP A 292 -2.95 10.16 -3.86
CA ASP A 292 -1.92 11.15 -4.24
C ASP A 292 -0.95 10.61 -5.31
N ASN A 293 -0.87 9.28 -5.46
CA ASN A 293 0.02 8.62 -6.41
C ASN A 293 -0.66 8.20 -7.73
N ILE A 294 -1.94 8.50 -7.93
CA ILE A 294 -2.68 8.11 -9.14
C ILE A 294 -1.96 8.60 -10.40
N THR A 295 -1.58 9.88 -10.46
CA THR A 295 -0.87 10.45 -11.62
C THR A 295 0.39 9.68 -11.99
N PHE A 296 1.14 9.22 -10.97
CA PHE A 296 2.38 8.48 -11.21
C PHE A 296 2.13 7.14 -11.86
N HIS A 297 1.08 6.42 -11.45
CA HIS A 297 0.81 5.06 -11.91
C HIS A 297 -0.07 4.97 -13.15
N THR A 298 -0.84 6.03 -13.44
CA THR A 298 -1.71 6.06 -14.63
C THR A 298 -1.11 6.80 -15.83
N LEU A 299 -0.17 7.72 -15.60
CA LEU A 299 0.37 8.60 -16.66
C LEU A 299 1.91 8.63 -16.69
N ILE A 300 2.58 8.92 -15.56
CA ILE A 300 4.03 9.18 -15.57
C ILE A 300 4.81 7.87 -15.77
N PHE A 301 4.56 6.86 -14.96
CA PHE A 301 5.22 5.56 -15.07
C PHE A 301 4.90 4.84 -16.39
N PRO A 302 3.61 4.70 -16.83
CA PRO A 302 3.32 4.22 -18.16
C PRO A 302 4.01 5.02 -19.27
N GLY A 303 4.06 6.34 -19.14
CA GLY A 303 4.79 7.21 -20.07
C GLY A 303 6.29 6.93 -20.11
N GLN A 304 6.94 6.66 -18.98
CA GLN A 304 8.34 6.25 -18.92
C GLN A 304 8.58 4.91 -19.63
N LEU A 305 7.71 3.93 -19.38
CA LEU A 305 7.79 2.63 -20.04
C LEU A 305 7.59 2.74 -21.56
N LEU A 306 6.61 3.52 -22.02
CA LEU A 306 6.38 3.81 -23.44
C LEU A 306 7.57 4.53 -24.07
N ALA A 307 8.11 5.56 -23.40
CA ALA A 307 9.26 6.33 -23.88
C ALA A 307 10.53 5.48 -24.05
N SER A 308 10.67 4.40 -23.28
CA SER A 308 11.79 3.46 -23.41
C SER A 308 11.79 2.72 -24.75
N GLY A 309 10.62 2.54 -25.37
CA GLY A 309 10.46 1.82 -26.64
C GLY A 309 10.65 0.30 -26.54
N GLU A 310 10.69 -0.27 -25.33
CA GLU A 310 10.97 -1.69 -25.13
C GLU A 310 9.74 -2.60 -25.13
N GLY A 311 8.52 -2.05 -25.15
CA GLY A 311 7.28 -2.82 -25.17
C GLY A 311 6.90 -3.44 -23.82
N TYR A 312 7.18 -2.76 -22.72
CA TYR A 312 6.75 -3.18 -21.39
C TYR A 312 5.22 -3.34 -21.31
N HIS A 313 4.78 -4.37 -20.59
CA HIS A 313 3.40 -4.47 -20.12
C HIS A 313 3.10 -3.30 -19.18
N LEU A 314 2.01 -2.56 -19.47
CA LEU A 314 1.60 -1.42 -18.66
C LEU A 314 0.68 -1.86 -17.51
N PRO A 315 0.53 -1.05 -16.44
CA PRO A 315 -0.33 -1.40 -15.31
C PRO A 315 -1.77 -1.73 -15.73
N ASP A 316 -2.28 -2.91 -15.33
CA ASP A 316 -3.67 -3.30 -15.63
C ASP A 316 -4.64 -2.73 -14.60
N GLN A 317 -4.34 -2.87 -13.32
CA GLN A 317 -5.22 -2.49 -12.23
C GLN A 317 -4.55 -1.53 -11.26
N ILE A 318 -5.20 -0.40 -11.02
CA ILE A 318 -4.77 0.60 -10.04
C ILE A 318 -5.76 0.59 -8.86
N SER A 319 -5.33 0.06 -7.72
CA SER A 319 -6.11 0.04 -6.48
C SER A 319 -5.69 1.18 -5.57
N ALA A 320 -6.24 2.37 -5.81
CA ALA A 320 -5.95 3.56 -5.03
C ALA A 320 -6.95 3.75 -3.88
N THR A 321 -6.44 4.02 -2.67
CA THR A 321 -7.27 4.41 -1.53
C THR A 321 -7.42 5.92 -1.44
N GLU A 322 -8.56 6.34 -0.93
CA GLU A 322 -8.74 7.68 -0.36
C GLU A 322 -7.95 7.81 0.96
N HIS A 323 -7.96 8.97 1.61
CA HIS A 323 -7.19 9.15 2.84
C HIS A 323 -7.89 8.54 4.06
N LEU A 324 -7.12 7.82 4.87
CA LEU A 324 -7.43 7.62 6.27
C LEU A 324 -6.92 8.87 7.01
N GLN A 325 -7.81 9.62 7.62
CA GLN A 325 -7.52 10.80 8.44
C GLN A 325 -7.52 10.42 9.91
N TRP A 326 -6.80 11.17 10.74
CA TRP A 326 -6.87 11.04 12.18
C TRP A 326 -8.09 11.78 12.74
N ILE A 327 -8.41 11.54 14.02
CA ILE A 327 -9.51 12.18 14.77
C ILE A 327 -9.48 13.69 14.55
N GLY A 328 -10.64 14.29 14.24
CA GLY A 328 -10.80 15.69 13.87
C GLY A 328 -10.34 15.99 12.43
N LYS A 329 -10.35 15.00 11.54
CA LYS A 329 -9.92 15.09 10.13
C LYS A 329 -8.47 15.58 9.95
N GLN A 330 -7.64 15.32 10.94
CA GLN A 330 -6.25 15.71 10.91
C GLN A 330 -5.43 14.77 10.01
N ARG A 331 -4.37 15.30 9.41
CA ARG A 331 -3.37 14.47 8.71
C ARG A 331 -2.40 13.86 9.71
N PHE A 332 -1.96 12.64 9.45
CA PHE A 332 -0.91 12.01 10.25
C PHE A 332 0.38 12.83 10.22
N SER A 333 0.96 13.08 11.39
CA SER A 333 2.19 13.87 11.52
C SER A 333 3.01 13.39 12.71
N LYS A 334 4.17 12.77 12.44
CA LYS A 334 5.04 12.27 13.53
C LYS A 334 5.65 13.41 14.33
N SER A 335 6.06 14.50 13.67
CA SER A 335 6.63 15.68 14.32
C SER A 335 5.65 16.43 15.24
N GLN A 336 4.35 16.36 14.92
CA GLN A 336 3.27 16.94 15.73
C GLN A 336 2.61 15.90 16.67
N LYS A 337 3.13 14.67 16.72
CA LYS A 337 2.58 13.55 17.50
C LYS A 337 1.10 13.23 17.15
N ILE A 338 0.66 13.50 15.90
CA ILE A 338 -0.72 13.27 15.44
C ILE A 338 -0.82 11.90 14.79
N GLY A 339 -1.70 11.06 15.30
CA GLY A 339 -2.03 9.77 14.72
C GLY A 339 -1.21 8.60 15.26
N LEU A 340 -1.47 7.43 14.69
CA LEU A 340 -0.78 6.18 14.97
C LEU A 340 0.16 5.80 13.83
N PHE A 341 1.41 5.59 14.16
CA PHE A 341 2.42 5.01 13.30
C PHE A 341 2.57 3.52 13.61
N SER A 342 3.19 2.77 12.73
CA SER A 342 3.26 1.31 12.83
C SER A 342 3.96 0.82 14.10
N ASP A 343 4.97 1.54 14.58
CA ASP A 343 5.65 1.29 15.83
C ASP A 343 4.69 1.45 17.04
N ASP A 344 4.00 2.58 17.15
CA ASP A 344 2.98 2.84 18.17
C ASP A 344 1.84 1.79 18.11
N ALA A 345 1.38 1.47 16.90
CA ALA A 345 0.28 0.53 16.70
C ALA A 345 0.60 -0.87 17.23
N VAL A 346 1.81 -1.37 16.94
CA VAL A 346 2.28 -2.69 17.43
C VAL A 346 2.37 -2.73 18.96
N GLU A 347 2.76 -1.63 19.59
CA GLU A 347 2.82 -1.57 21.05
C GLU A 347 1.44 -1.54 21.70
N LEU A 348 0.45 -0.94 21.01
CA LEU A 348 -0.90 -0.82 21.55
C LEU A 348 -1.66 -2.13 21.53
N MET A 349 -1.64 -2.85 20.40
CA MET A 349 -2.51 -4.00 20.14
C MET A 349 -1.84 -4.95 19.15
N ASP A 350 -2.18 -6.26 19.21
CA ASP A 350 -1.69 -7.23 18.23
C ASP A 350 -1.99 -6.76 16.79
N PRO A 351 -0.98 -6.73 15.90
CA PRO A 351 -1.14 -6.32 14.51
C PRO A 351 -2.24 -7.04 13.73
N LEU A 352 -2.61 -8.27 14.11
CA LEU A 352 -3.74 -8.99 13.51
C LEU A 352 -5.05 -8.18 13.60
N TYR A 353 -5.32 -7.54 14.74
CA TYR A 353 -6.53 -6.74 14.94
C TYR A 353 -6.49 -5.44 14.13
N TRP A 354 -5.31 -4.79 14.08
CA TRP A 354 -5.11 -3.62 13.22
C TRP A 354 -5.31 -3.97 11.76
N ARG A 355 -4.78 -5.11 11.31
CA ARG A 355 -4.91 -5.60 9.95
C ARG A 355 -6.38 -5.77 9.57
N PHE A 356 -7.18 -6.44 10.43
CA PHE A 356 -8.61 -6.61 10.21
C PHE A 356 -9.36 -5.27 10.16
N TYR A 357 -9.14 -4.40 11.17
CA TYR A 357 -9.77 -3.10 11.24
C TYR A 357 -9.51 -2.25 10.01
N LEU A 358 -8.24 -2.11 9.61
CA LEU A 358 -7.84 -1.28 8.47
C LEU A 358 -8.43 -1.79 7.15
N LEU A 359 -8.45 -3.10 6.93
CA LEU A 359 -9.00 -3.70 5.72
C LEU A 359 -10.53 -3.66 5.69
N TYR A 360 -11.20 -3.83 6.83
CA TYR A 360 -12.65 -3.76 6.94
C TYR A 360 -13.18 -2.33 6.72
N ASN A 361 -12.42 -1.33 7.14
CA ASN A 361 -12.70 0.09 6.99
C ASN A 361 -11.76 0.76 5.95
N ARG A 362 -11.31 0.03 4.92
CA ARG A 362 -10.45 0.59 3.88
C ARG A 362 -11.16 1.75 3.17
N PRO A 363 -10.52 2.94 3.03
CA PRO A 363 -11.13 4.10 2.37
C PRO A 363 -11.13 3.93 0.85
N GLU A 364 -12.21 3.36 0.28
CA GLU A 364 -12.30 3.02 -1.15
C GLU A 364 -13.03 4.07 -1.99
N ARG A 365 -13.93 4.85 -1.39
CA ARG A 365 -14.80 5.78 -2.13
C ARG A 365 -14.70 7.22 -1.67
N LYS A 366 -14.31 7.45 -0.43
CA LYS A 366 -14.16 8.75 0.20
C LYS A 366 -13.13 8.67 1.33
N ASP A 367 -12.60 9.82 1.72
CA ASP A 367 -11.81 9.93 2.93
C ASP A 367 -12.60 9.43 4.14
N ILE A 368 -11.94 8.70 5.03
CA ILE A 368 -12.53 8.24 6.29
C ILE A 368 -11.72 8.78 7.45
N GLU A 369 -12.40 8.99 8.56
CA GLU A 369 -11.80 9.41 9.81
C GLU A 369 -11.60 8.19 10.71
N PHE A 370 -10.45 8.09 11.36
CA PHE A 370 -10.18 7.08 12.39
C PHE A 370 -11.08 7.30 13.60
N SER A 371 -11.70 6.25 14.10
CA SER A 371 -12.36 6.26 15.40
C SER A 371 -12.09 5.00 16.21
N TRP A 372 -11.98 5.13 17.52
CA TRP A 372 -11.83 4.00 18.42
C TRP A 372 -13.08 3.12 18.47
N GLU A 373 -14.24 3.70 18.26
CA GLU A 373 -15.51 2.98 18.15
C GLU A 373 -15.52 2.04 16.93
N ASP A 374 -15.02 2.49 15.78
CA ASP A 374 -14.88 1.64 14.60
C ASP A 374 -13.88 0.50 14.81
N VAL A 375 -12.81 0.74 15.57
CA VAL A 375 -11.88 -0.33 15.98
C VAL A 375 -12.61 -1.38 16.82
N GLU A 376 -13.36 -0.96 17.84
CA GLU A 376 -14.13 -1.86 18.70
C GLU A 376 -15.18 -2.66 17.91
N ASN A 377 -15.95 -1.99 17.09
CA ASN A 377 -16.99 -2.60 16.27
C ASN A 377 -16.42 -3.62 15.28
N ALA A 378 -15.33 -3.29 14.59
CA ALA A 378 -14.68 -4.20 13.67
C ALA A 378 -14.07 -5.42 14.40
N VAL A 379 -13.30 -5.19 15.46
CA VAL A 379 -12.58 -6.25 16.15
C VAL A 379 -13.51 -7.06 17.04
N ASN A 380 -14.15 -6.43 18.02
CA ASN A 380 -15.00 -7.16 18.98
C ASN A 380 -16.32 -7.61 18.35
N GLY A 381 -16.96 -6.72 17.56
CA GLY A 381 -18.26 -6.96 16.96
C GLY A 381 -18.19 -7.99 15.82
N VAL A 382 -17.33 -7.76 14.85
CA VAL A 382 -17.28 -8.57 13.63
C VAL A 382 -16.30 -9.74 13.76
N LEU A 383 -15.02 -9.47 13.95
CA LEU A 383 -13.99 -10.51 13.91
C LEU A 383 -14.15 -11.53 15.05
N ILE A 384 -14.38 -11.04 16.28
CA ILE A 384 -14.44 -11.94 17.44
C ILE A 384 -15.84 -12.53 17.62
N ASN A 385 -16.89 -11.69 17.75
CA ASN A 385 -18.22 -12.17 18.08
C ASN A 385 -18.85 -12.96 16.93
N ASN A 386 -18.76 -12.47 15.68
CA ASN A 386 -19.43 -13.11 14.55
C ASN A 386 -18.59 -14.22 13.91
N ILE A 387 -17.26 -14.08 13.84
CA ILE A 387 -16.41 -15.01 13.09
C ILE A 387 -15.72 -16.01 14.04
N SER A 388 -14.85 -15.53 14.92
CA SER A 388 -14.03 -16.41 15.76
C SER A 388 -14.85 -17.26 16.73
N ASN A 389 -15.88 -16.66 17.35
CA ASN A 389 -16.77 -17.39 18.26
C ASN A 389 -17.65 -18.40 17.53
N LEU A 390 -18.09 -18.09 16.29
CA LEU A 390 -18.86 -19.04 15.48
C LEU A 390 -18.01 -20.27 15.18
N LEU A 391 -16.77 -20.10 14.69
CA LEU A 391 -15.84 -21.19 14.43
C LEU A 391 -15.65 -22.08 15.68
N ASN A 392 -15.27 -21.46 16.82
CA ASN A 392 -15.02 -22.20 18.05
C ASN A 392 -16.26 -22.97 18.53
N ARG A 393 -17.45 -22.35 18.48
CA ARG A 393 -18.72 -22.95 18.87
C ARG A 393 -19.08 -24.17 18.03
N ILE A 394 -18.91 -24.07 16.70
CA ILE A 394 -19.28 -25.13 15.76
C ILE A 394 -18.31 -26.31 15.88
N VAL A 395 -17.01 -26.07 15.94
CA VAL A 395 -16.02 -27.15 16.13
C VAL A 395 -16.18 -27.82 17.49
N SER A 396 -16.41 -27.05 18.57
CA SER A 396 -16.69 -27.61 19.91
C SER A 396 -17.95 -28.47 19.92
N LEU A 397 -18.97 -28.07 19.19
CA LEU A 397 -20.21 -28.86 19.08
C LEU A 397 -19.97 -30.16 18.32
N ALA A 398 -19.19 -30.13 17.24
CA ALA A 398 -18.84 -31.35 16.48
C ALA A 398 -18.05 -32.34 17.33
N HIS A 399 -17.15 -31.88 18.18
CA HIS A 399 -16.45 -32.75 19.14
C HIS A 399 -17.40 -33.39 20.14
N ARG A 400 -18.34 -32.64 20.71
CA ARG A 400 -19.27 -33.15 21.72
C ARG A 400 -20.31 -34.14 21.14
N SER A 401 -20.81 -33.87 19.94
CA SER A 401 -21.96 -34.58 19.38
C SER A 401 -21.60 -35.64 18.34
N TYR A 402 -20.42 -35.51 17.71
CA TYR A 402 -20.00 -36.37 16.59
C TYR A 402 -18.53 -36.83 16.70
N GLY A 403 -17.94 -36.80 17.91
CA GLY A 403 -16.60 -37.32 18.16
C GLY A 403 -15.46 -36.59 17.41
N GLY A 404 -15.67 -35.32 17.02
CA GLY A 404 -14.66 -34.54 16.31
C GLY A 404 -14.46 -34.91 14.83
N VAL A 405 -15.54 -35.35 14.18
CA VAL A 405 -15.56 -35.60 12.73
C VAL A 405 -16.68 -34.81 12.06
N TYR A 406 -16.54 -34.55 10.79
CA TYR A 406 -17.61 -34.02 9.95
C TYR A 406 -18.73 -35.06 9.87
N PRO A 407 -20.00 -34.74 10.21
CA PRO A 407 -21.08 -35.69 10.16
C PRO A 407 -21.26 -36.34 8.77
N GLN A 408 -21.64 -37.62 8.74
CA GLN A 408 -22.03 -38.31 7.50
C GLN A 408 -23.45 -37.89 7.12
N ALA A 409 -23.53 -36.80 6.34
CA ALA A 409 -24.78 -36.17 5.94
C ALA A 409 -24.58 -35.35 4.64
N ASN A 410 -25.62 -34.67 4.20
CA ASN A 410 -25.56 -33.71 3.10
C ASN A 410 -25.66 -32.28 3.64
N VAL A 411 -24.98 -31.36 2.98
CA VAL A 411 -25.14 -29.90 3.21
C VAL A 411 -26.51 -29.48 2.67
N TYR A 412 -27.21 -28.61 3.38
CA TYR A 412 -28.46 -28.03 2.86
C TYR A 412 -28.21 -27.25 1.56
N PRO A 413 -28.91 -27.62 0.46
CA PRO A 413 -28.64 -27.06 -0.88
C PRO A 413 -28.76 -25.55 -0.93
N GLU A 414 -29.70 -24.95 -0.18
CA GLU A 414 -29.95 -23.50 -0.13
C GLU A 414 -28.75 -22.75 0.44
N ILE A 415 -28.14 -23.26 1.52
CA ILE A 415 -26.96 -22.68 2.14
C ILE A 415 -25.73 -22.87 1.26
N PHE A 416 -25.60 -24.05 0.64
CA PHE A 416 -24.51 -24.32 -0.29
C PHE A 416 -24.54 -23.37 -1.50
N LYS A 417 -25.74 -23.10 -2.03
CA LYS A 417 -25.95 -22.11 -3.10
C LYS A 417 -25.52 -20.70 -2.67
N GLN A 418 -25.80 -20.32 -1.40
CA GLN A 418 -25.36 -19.04 -0.85
C GLN A 418 -23.84 -18.96 -0.72
N ILE A 419 -23.17 -20.01 -0.25
CA ILE A 419 -21.69 -20.06 -0.21
C ILE A 419 -21.10 -19.87 -1.62
N LYS A 420 -21.69 -20.54 -2.62
CA LYS A 420 -21.27 -20.41 -4.03
C LYS A 420 -21.44 -18.98 -4.53
N ALA A 421 -22.59 -18.35 -4.27
CA ALA A 421 -22.84 -16.96 -4.66
C ALA A 421 -21.87 -16.01 -3.98
N VAL A 422 -21.55 -16.21 -2.68
CA VAL A 422 -20.54 -15.42 -1.97
C VAL A 422 -19.16 -15.62 -2.58
N LYS A 423 -18.79 -16.83 -3.03
CA LYS A 423 -17.52 -17.07 -3.74
C LYS A 423 -17.42 -16.26 -5.02
N GLU A 424 -18.46 -16.27 -5.84
CA GLU A 424 -18.51 -15.52 -7.11
C GLU A 424 -18.46 -13.99 -6.86
N ASP A 425 -19.25 -13.48 -5.91
CA ASP A 425 -19.22 -12.07 -5.50
C ASP A 425 -17.85 -11.66 -4.97
N TYR A 426 -17.24 -12.46 -4.11
CA TYR A 426 -15.94 -12.20 -3.50
C TYR A 426 -14.84 -12.07 -4.57
N GLU A 427 -14.81 -12.98 -5.55
CA GLU A 427 -13.87 -12.93 -6.67
C GLU A 427 -14.04 -11.61 -7.45
N SER A 428 -15.27 -11.33 -7.88
CA SER A 428 -15.59 -10.11 -8.65
C SER A 428 -15.23 -8.83 -7.90
N ILE A 429 -15.51 -8.77 -6.59
CA ILE A 429 -15.26 -7.59 -5.76
C ILE A 429 -13.76 -7.37 -5.55
N ILE A 430 -12.98 -8.42 -5.25
CA ILE A 430 -11.51 -8.30 -5.10
C ILE A 430 -10.88 -7.92 -6.43
N GLU A 431 -11.22 -8.60 -7.50
CA GLU A 431 -10.68 -8.32 -8.83
C GLU A 431 -11.08 -6.94 -9.35
N GLY A 432 -12.20 -6.39 -8.87
CA GLY A 432 -12.60 -5.00 -9.04
C GLY A 432 -11.91 -3.99 -8.11
N GLY A 433 -10.97 -4.43 -7.24
CA GLY A 433 -10.18 -3.56 -6.37
C GLY A 433 -10.85 -3.14 -5.05
N GLN A 434 -12.03 -3.70 -4.70
CA GLN A 434 -12.82 -3.32 -3.53
C GLN A 434 -12.60 -4.28 -2.34
N LEU A 435 -11.42 -4.21 -1.72
CA LEU A 435 -11.02 -5.16 -0.66
C LEU A 435 -11.93 -5.10 0.58
N ALA A 436 -12.37 -3.90 1.00
CA ALA A 436 -13.32 -3.76 2.11
C ALA A 436 -14.68 -4.38 1.76
N GLY A 437 -15.11 -4.23 0.52
CA GLY A 437 -16.33 -4.84 0.03
C GLY A 437 -16.29 -6.36 0.14
N ALA A 438 -15.19 -6.97 -0.30
CA ALA A 438 -14.99 -8.41 -0.21
C ALA A 438 -14.96 -8.91 1.25
N LEU A 439 -14.25 -8.22 2.14
CA LEU A 439 -14.19 -8.59 3.56
C LEU A 439 -15.55 -8.45 4.26
N ARG A 440 -16.35 -7.44 3.89
CA ARG A 440 -17.74 -7.32 4.39
C ARG A 440 -18.62 -8.47 3.91
N ARG A 441 -18.43 -8.92 2.67
CA ARG A 441 -19.16 -10.08 2.14
C ARG A 441 -18.86 -11.36 2.92
N VAL A 442 -17.60 -11.54 3.36
CA VAL A 442 -17.22 -12.64 4.27
C VAL A 442 -17.87 -12.49 5.64
N ALA A 443 -17.92 -11.27 6.19
CA ALA A 443 -18.58 -11.01 7.46
C ALA A 443 -20.10 -11.29 7.41
N GLU A 444 -20.76 -10.95 6.30
CA GLU A 444 -22.17 -11.28 6.06
C GLU A 444 -22.41 -12.80 6.03
N LEU A 445 -21.51 -13.58 5.42
CA LEU A 445 -21.57 -15.03 5.43
C LEU A 445 -21.43 -15.59 6.86
N ALA A 446 -20.60 -14.99 7.71
CA ALA A 446 -20.49 -15.36 9.12
C ALA A 446 -21.76 -15.03 9.92
N VAL A 447 -22.41 -13.88 9.64
CA VAL A 447 -23.71 -13.53 10.23
C VAL A 447 -24.78 -14.54 9.84
N LEU A 448 -24.85 -14.88 8.55
CA LEU A 448 -25.75 -15.95 8.07
C LEU A 448 -25.50 -17.27 8.80
N GLY A 449 -24.23 -17.64 9.01
CA GLY A 449 -23.87 -18.84 9.79
C GLY A 449 -24.37 -18.80 11.22
N ASN A 450 -24.26 -17.65 11.90
CA ASN A 450 -24.79 -17.46 13.25
C ASN A 450 -26.32 -17.59 13.32
N GLU A 451 -27.03 -16.96 12.39
CA GLU A 451 -28.49 -17.03 12.29
C GLU A 451 -28.95 -18.44 11.95
N TYR A 452 -28.28 -19.13 11.03
CA TYR A 452 -28.56 -20.49 10.64
C TYR A 452 -28.46 -21.45 11.85
N VAL A 453 -27.38 -21.35 12.61
CA VAL A 453 -27.12 -22.17 13.80
C VAL A 453 -28.12 -21.86 14.91
N GLN A 454 -28.46 -20.59 15.13
CA GLN A 454 -29.42 -20.16 16.13
C GLN A 454 -30.86 -20.66 15.82
N ARG A 455 -31.25 -20.60 14.55
CA ARG A 455 -32.57 -21.05 14.08
C ARG A 455 -32.72 -22.58 14.17
N ASN A 456 -31.69 -23.34 13.74
CA ASN A 456 -31.76 -24.78 13.61
C ASN A 456 -31.32 -25.54 14.87
N ARG A 457 -30.70 -24.86 15.84
CA ARG A 457 -30.32 -25.38 17.17
C ARG A 457 -29.66 -26.77 17.10
N PRO A 458 -28.47 -26.91 16.48
CA PRO A 458 -27.80 -28.20 16.32
C PRO A 458 -27.40 -28.89 17.65
N TRP A 459 -27.53 -28.20 18.77
CA TRP A 459 -27.32 -28.75 20.12
C TRP A 459 -28.55 -29.44 20.70
N GLU A 460 -29.72 -29.31 20.05
CA GLU A 460 -30.96 -29.95 20.42
C GLU A 460 -31.18 -31.21 19.57
N GLY A 461 -30.73 -32.38 20.07
CA GLY A 461 -30.87 -33.68 19.40
C GLY A 461 -29.82 -33.96 18.31
N HIS A 462 -30.06 -35.03 17.56
CA HIS A 462 -29.15 -35.50 16.49
C HIS A 462 -29.53 -34.86 15.16
N LYS A 463 -28.74 -33.85 14.69
CA LYS A 463 -28.98 -33.05 13.48
C LYS A 463 -27.72 -32.98 12.61
N PRO A 464 -27.33 -34.11 11.98
CA PRO A 464 -26.04 -34.17 11.25
C PRO A 464 -25.98 -33.22 10.06
N GLU A 465 -27.08 -33.04 9.30
CA GLU A 465 -27.14 -32.12 8.15
C GLU A 465 -26.91 -30.65 8.58
N VAL A 466 -27.52 -30.27 9.72
CA VAL A 466 -27.40 -28.93 10.27
C VAL A 466 -25.94 -28.64 10.67
N LEU A 467 -25.31 -29.58 11.36
CA LEU A 467 -23.94 -29.41 11.82
C LEU A 467 -22.95 -29.46 10.66
N LEU A 468 -23.12 -30.37 9.69
CA LEU A 468 -22.27 -30.40 8.49
C LEU A 468 -22.37 -29.09 7.70
N THR A 469 -23.59 -28.55 7.54
CA THR A 469 -23.81 -27.27 6.87
C THR A 469 -23.15 -26.12 7.63
N ALA A 470 -23.23 -26.10 8.97
CA ALA A 470 -22.55 -25.09 9.78
C ALA A 470 -21.01 -25.21 9.69
N LEU A 471 -20.45 -26.42 9.65
CA LEU A 471 -19.02 -26.66 9.43
C LEU A 471 -18.58 -26.15 8.04
N GLN A 472 -19.40 -26.39 7.02
CA GLN A 472 -19.11 -25.88 5.67
C GLN A 472 -19.11 -24.35 5.61
N LEU A 473 -20.04 -23.69 6.31
CA LEU A 473 -20.07 -22.22 6.42
C LEU A 473 -18.80 -21.67 7.09
N VAL A 474 -18.41 -22.22 8.25
CA VAL A 474 -17.20 -21.72 8.95
C VAL A 474 -15.92 -22.04 8.18
N LYS A 475 -15.87 -23.17 7.46
CA LYS A 475 -14.78 -23.49 6.54
C LYS A 475 -14.66 -22.43 5.45
N ALA A 476 -15.77 -22.09 4.78
CA ALA A 476 -15.79 -21.07 3.74
C ALA A 476 -15.34 -19.71 4.26
N VAL A 477 -15.89 -19.25 5.39
CA VAL A 477 -15.48 -17.99 6.04
C VAL A 477 -13.99 -17.99 6.36
N THR A 478 -13.44 -19.10 6.89
CA THR A 478 -12.02 -19.19 7.27
C THR A 478 -11.10 -19.10 6.05
N ILE A 479 -11.46 -19.74 4.94
CA ILE A 479 -10.66 -19.69 3.69
C ILE A 479 -10.72 -18.29 3.07
N PHE A 480 -11.90 -17.67 3.00
CA PHE A 480 -12.04 -16.31 2.46
C PHE A 480 -11.33 -15.24 3.31
N LEU A 481 -11.14 -15.49 4.61
CA LEU A 481 -10.41 -14.59 5.49
C LEU A 481 -8.88 -14.65 5.31
N GLU A 482 -8.35 -15.74 4.77
CA GLU A 482 -6.89 -15.95 4.72
C GLU A 482 -6.13 -14.80 4.06
N PRO A 483 -6.55 -14.20 2.93
CA PRO A 483 -5.86 -13.03 2.37
C PRO A 483 -5.85 -11.81 3.31
N PHE A 484 -6.88 -11.65 4.12
CA PHE A 484 -7.05 -10.49 5.00
C PHE A 484 -6.38 -10.65 6.35
N VAL A 485 -6.55 -11.77 7.02
CA VAL A 485 -6.00 -12.09 8.36
C VAL A 485 -5.36 -13.48 8.38
N PRO A 486 -4.23 -13.64 7.69
CA PRO A 486 -3.61 -14.94 7.45
C PRO A 486 -3.31 -15.71 8.75
N ARG A 487 -2.84 -15.03 9.81
CA ARG A 487 -2.52 -15.64 11.09
C ARG A 487 -3.76 -16.26 11.76
N PHE A 488 -4.93 -15.63 11.61
CA PHE A 488 -6.18 -16.21 12.09
C PHE A 488 -6.53 -17.49 11.33
N SER A 489 -6.55 -17.43 9.99
CA SER A 489 -6.91 -18.57 9.14
C SER A 489 -5.94 -19.74 9.32
N GLN A 490 -4.64 -19.49 9.35
CA GLN A 490 -3.62 -20.52 9.59
C GLN A 490 -3.78 -21.23 10.95
N ARG A 491 -4.23 -20.52 11.98
CA ARG A 491 -4.54 -21.12 13.29
C ARG A 491 -5.89 -21.84 13.29
N ALA A 492 -6.83 -21.43 12.44
CA ALA A 492 -8.15 -22.04 12.31
C ALA A 492 -8.16 -23.30 11.43
N TYR A 493 -7.28 -23.39 10.43
CA TYR A 493 -7.21 -24.54 9.52
C TYR A 493 -7.06 -25.88 10.23
N PRO A 494 -6.13 -26.07 11.17
CA PRO A 494 -6.05 -27.33 11.91
C PRO A 494 -7.35 -27.70 12.65
N MET A 495 -8.09 -26.72 13.19
CA MET A 495 -9.38 -26.97 13.84
C MET A 495 -10.40 -27.57 12.88
N LEU A 496 -10.33 -27.21 11.59
CA LEU A 496 -11.19 -27.67 10.50
C LEU A 496 -10.62 -28.91 9.78
N GLY A 497 -9.48 -29.45 10.24
CA GLY A 497 -8.82 -30.57 9.58
C GLY A 497 -8.20 -30.22 8.22
N LEU A 498 -7.87 -28.95 8.01
CA LEU A 498 -7.26 -28.44 6.77
C LEU A 498 -5.77 -28.22 6.98
N GLU A 499 -4.94 -28.59 6.00
CA GLU A 499 -3.50 -28.31 6.03
C GLU A 499 -3.15 -27.08 5.17
N ARG A 500 -3.48 -27.13 3.89
CA ARG A 500 -3.20 -26.08 2.90
C ARG A 500 -4.38 -25.95 1.93
N PRO A 501 -5.48 -25.34 2.37
CA PRO A 501 -6.63 -25.21 1.50
C PRO A 501 -6.34 -24.27 0.34
N THR A 502 -7.01 -24.57 -0.79
CA THR A 502 -7.07 -23.69 -1.97
C THR A 502 -8.37 -22.91 -1.95
N PHE A 503 -8.50 -21.95 -2.85
CA PHE A 503 -9.73 -21.18 -2.99
C PHE A 503 -10.94 -22.06 -3.36
N ASP A 504 -10.73 -23.13 -4.12
CA ASP A 504 -11.82 -24.06 -4.53
C ASP A 504 -12.28 -25.00 -3.42
N ASP A 505 -11.46 -25.21 -2.39
CA ASP A 505 -11.85 -26.01 -1.21
C ASP A 505 -13.02 -25.41 -0.41
N VAL A 506 -13.36 -24.13 -0.68
CA VAL A 506 -14.58 -23.48 -0.15
C VAL A 506 -15.84 -24.26 -0.49
N LEU A 507 -15.90 -24.91 -1.65
CA LEU A 507 -17.06 -25.68 -2.11
C LEU A 507 -16.91 -27.20 -1.90
N LYS A 508 -15.76 -27.67 -1.44
CA LYS A 508 -15.53 -29.10 -1.21
C LYS A 508 -16.15 -29.53 0.12
N VAL A 509 -17.01 -30.53 0.09
CA VAL A 509 -17.63 -31.13 1.27
C VAL A 509 -16.99 -32.49 1.55
N GLU A 510 -16.54 -32.72 2.78
CA GLU A 510 -15.78 -33.92 3.16
C GLU A 510 -16.40 -34.61 4.39
N PRO A 511 -17.58 -35.28 4.26
CA PRO A 511 -18.17 -36.01 5.34
C PRO A 511 -17.23 -37.10 5.88
N GLY A 512 -17.13 -37.24 7.20
CA GLY A 512 -16.25 -38.20 7.85
C GLY A 512 -14.80 -37.73 8.06
N ALA A 513 -14.40 -36.57 7.51
CA ALA A 513 -13.10 -36.00 7.77
C ALA A 513 -12.93 -35.64 9.26
N LYS A 514 -11.70 -35.72 9.76
CA LYS A 514 -11.39 -35.41 11.17
C LYS A 514 -11.21 -33.92 11.38
N LEU A 515 -11.74 -33.41 12.48
CA LEU A 515 -11.50 -32.06 13.00
C LEU A 515 -10.36 -32.09 14.02
N GLY A 516 -9.60 -31.03 14.07
CA GLY A 516 -8.67 -30.81 15.17
C GLY A 516 -9.36 -30.22 16.40
N PRO A 517 -8.62 -30.04 17.51
CA PRO A 517 -9.20 -29.57 18.77
C PRO A 517 -9.75 -28.13 18.64
N ALA A 518 -10.90 -27.89 19.24
CA ALA A 518 -11.47 -26.55 19.33
C ALA A 518 -10.62 -25.66 20.24
N GLN A 519 -10.35 -24.44 19.78
CA GLN A 519 -9.54 -23.45 20.50
C GLN A 519 -10.15 -22.06 20.39
N VAL A 520 -10.02 -21.26 21.45
CA VAL A 520 -10.31 -19.84 21.41
C VAL A 520 -9.11 -19.12 20.77
N LEU A 521 -9.28 -18.65 19.54
CA LEU A 521 -8.19 -18.05 18.76
C LEU A 521 -7.92 -16.59 19.11
N LEU A 522 -8.95 -15.83 19.48
CA LEU A 522 -8.88 -14.40 19.71
C LEU A 522 -9.58 -14.02 21.02
N GLN A 523 -9.10 -12.92 21.63
CA GLN A 523 -9.68 -12.35 22.85
C GLN A 523 -10.19 -10.93 22.57
N LYS A 524 -11.27 -10.53 23.25
CA LYS A 524 -11.80 -9.16 23.13
C LYS A 524 -10.78 -8.13 23.58
N ILE A 525 -10.76 -7.03 22.87
CA ILE A 525 -9.96 -5.86 23.24
C ILE A 525 -10.77 -4.96 24.21
N ASP A 526 -10.07 -4.35 25.14
CA ASP A 526 -10.61 -3.27 26.00
C ASP A 526 -10.26 -1.93 25.36
N ILE A 527 -11.23 -1.30 24.73
CA ILE A 527 -11.00 -0.06 23.98
C ILE A 527 -10.63 1.11 24.90
N LYS A 528 -11.14 1.14 26.14
CA LYS A 528 -10.81 2.19 27.10
C LYS A 528 -9.36 2.09 27.54
N ALA A 529 -8.92 0.89 27.88
CA ALA A 529 -7.52 0.62 28.22
C ALA A 529 -6.56 0.97 27.07
N LEU A 530 -6.96 0.71 25.80
CA LEU A 530 -6.17 1.10 24.63
C LEU A 530 -6.09 2.62 24.46
N GLN A 531 -7.18 3.35 24.67
CA GLN A 531 -7.21 4.81 24.62
C GLN A 531 -6.35 5.45 25.70
N GLU A 532 -6.39 4.93 26.93
CA GLU A 532 -5.55 5.36 28.03
C GLU A 532 -4.07 5.12 27.72
N LYS A 533 -3.74 3.93 27.25
CA LYS A 533 -2.36 3.59 26.86
C LYS A 533 -1.85 4.50 25.73
N TYR A 534 -2.68 4.75 24.69
CA TYR A 534 -2.34 5.68 23.61
C TYR A 534 -2.07 7.09 24.14
N SER A 535 -2.92 7.58 25.05
CA SER A 535 -2.77 8.91 25.65
C SER A 535 -1.46 9.03 26.43
N GLN A 536 -1.08 7.99 27.18
CA GLN A 536 0.19 7.92 27.90
C GLN A 536 1.40 7.93 26.95
N MET A 537 1.35 7.16 25.87
CA MET A 537 2.41 7.13 24.84
C MET A 537 2.63 8.49 24.18
N LYS A 538 1.57 9.29 24.00
CA LYS A 538 1.69 10.63 23.37
C LYS A 538 2.10 11.74 24.36
N ALA A 539 1.90 11.53 25.66
CA ALA A 539 2.33 12.47 26.71
C ALA A 539 3.84 12.39 27.01
N GLY A 540 4.47 11.22 26.87
CA GLY A 540 5.92 11.02 26.99
C GLY A 540 6.63 11.37 25.68
#